data_b5d48ad06692eb18230a641770035b58
#
_entry.id   b5d48ad06692eb18230a641770035b58
#
_cell.length_a   1.000
_cell.length_b   1.000
_cell.length_c   1.000
_cell.angle_alpha   90.00
_cell.angle_beta   90.00
_cell.angle_gamma   90.00
#
_symmetry.space_group_name_H-M   'P 1'
#
loop_
_entity.id
_entity.type
_entity.pdbx_description
1 polymer ?
#
loop_
_entity_poly.entity_id
_entity_poly.type
_entity_poly.pdbx_seq_one_letter_code
_entity_poly.pdbx_strand_id
1 'polypeptide(L)'
;MKKLIAALLTILTLMLSSCGDVSDVSVLFTDSQRYSETELNNVAEAAKSFFAINYDDCTLFTIEYNDAHNEQVREDNLWEFRCSFEPKSLTDVLELSVTYYDNQDSDNTNSLITETYYMVTLDNGNWEVGDHGRT
;
A
#
# COMPACT_ATOMS: atom_id res chain seq x y z
N MET A 1 40.20 -3.97 10.18
CA MET A 1 39.07 -4.70 9.53
C MET A 1 37.89 -4.93 10.45
N LYS A 2 38.05 -5.42 11.67
CA LYS A 2 36.90 -5.66 12.58
C LYS A 2 36.10 -4.39 12.96
N LYS A 3 36.76 -3.24 13.06
CA LYS A 3 36.09 -1.95 13.37
C LYS A 3 35.30 -1.40 12.19
N LEU A 4 35.69 -1.65 10.95
CA LEU A 4 34.99 -1.26 9.74
C LEU A 4 33.73 -2.10 9.52
N ILE A 5 33.78 -3.39 9.82
CA ILE A 5 32.63 -4.31 9.72
C ILE A 5 31.57 -3.94 10.77
N ALA A 6 31.98 -3.61 12.00
CA ALA A 6 31.04 -3.15 13.03
C ALA A 6 30.36 -1.83 12.67
N ALA A 7 31.09 -0.87 12.08
CA ALA A 7 30.53 0.40 11.62
C ALA A 7 29.54 0.21 10.44
N LEU A 8 29.86 -0.70 9.52
CA LEU A 8 28.96 -1.02 8.40
C LEU A 8 27.67 -1.70 8.85
N LEU A 9 27.76 -2.62 9.83
CA LEU A 9 26.59 -3.27 10.43
C LEU A 9 25.71 -2.27 11.20
N THR A 10 26.31 -1.31 11.89
CA THR A 10 25.57 -0.28 12.64
C THR A 10 24.86 0.68 11.71
N ILE A 11 25.47 1.04 10.57
CA ILE A 11 24.83 1.88 9.55
C ILE A 11 23.67 1.12 8.88
N LEU A 12 23.82 -0.18 8.62
CA LEU A 12 22.78 -1.02 8.04
C LEU A 12 21.58 -1.18 8.98
N THR A 13 21.81 -1.31 10.29
CA THR A 13 20.74 -1.39 11.29
C THR A 13 20.02 -0.04 11.49
N LEU A 14 20.71 1.08 11.33
CA LEU A 14 20.11 2.42 11.38
C LEU A 14 19.25 2.72 10.16
N MET A 15 19.56 2.15 9.00
CA MET A 15 18.73 2.28 7.79
C MET A 15 17.43 1.46 7.87
N LEU A 16 17.36 0.42 8.70
CA LEU A 16 16.17 -0.41 8.91
C LEU A 16 15.16 0.19 9.90
N SER A 17 15.53 1.25 10.63
CA SER A 17 14.69 1.84 11.69
C SER A 17 13.72 2.93 11.22
N SER A 18 13.74 3.31 9.93
CA SER A 18 12.89 4.37 9.35
C SER A 18 11.82 3.87 8.37
N CYS A 19 11.57 2.56 8.32
CA CYS A 19 10.52 1.99 7.48
C CYS A 19 9.21 1.85 8.25
N GLY A 20 8.08 1.96 7.55
CA GLY A 20 6.78 1.61 8.10
C GLY A 20 6.72 0.14 8.51
N ASP A 21 6.09 -0.16 9.65
CA ASP A 21 5.92 -1.52 10.15
C ASP A 21 4.76 -2.22 9.45
N VAL A 22 5.05 -3.30 8.76
CA VAL A 22 4.08 -4.16 8.03
C VAL A 22 4.08 -5.60 8.54
N SER A 23 4.60 -5.85 9.75
CA SER A 23 4.83 -7.20 10.28
C SER A 23 3.56 -7.94 10.70
N ASP A 24 2.50 -7.23 11.08
CA ASP A 24 1.26 -7.83 11.60
C ASP A 24 0.02 -7.16 10.97
N VAL A 25 -0.15 -7.35 9.66
CA VAL A 25 -1.22 -6.74 8.88
C VAL A 25 -2.37 -7.72 8.66
N SER A 26 -3.59 -7.32 9.01
CA SER A 26 -4.80 -8.03 8.64
C SER A 26 -5.21 -7.65 7.21
N VAL A 27 -5.29 -8.63 6.34
CA VAL A 27 -5.74 -8.46 4.96
C VAL A 27 -7.13 -9.04 4.81
N LEU A 28 -8.11 -8.21 4.46
CA LEU A 28 -9.53 -8.56 4.41
C LEU A 28 -10.05 -8.36 2.98
N PHE A 29 -10.47 -9.44 2.35
CA PHE A 29 -11.05 -9.39 1.01
C PHE A 29 -12.48 -9.91 1.04
N THR A 30 -13.39 -9.19 0.36
CA THR A 30 -14.68 -9.77 -0.03
C THR A 30 -14.50 -10.60 -1.30
N ASP A 31 -15.37 -11.60 -1.49
CA ASP A 31 -15.34 -12.43 -2.69
C ASP A 31 -15.47 -11.57 -3.95
N SER A 32 -14.57 -11.77 -4.91
CA SER A 32 -14.55 -11.06 -6.17
C SER A 32 -14.82 -11.99 -7.34
N GLN A 33 -15.65 -11.53 -8.28
CA GLN A 33 -15.84 -12.20 -9.57
C GLN A 33 -14.77 -11.81 -10.59
N ARG A 34 -14.06 -10.71 -10.33
CA ARG A 34 -13.07 -10.12 -11.24
C ARG A 34 -11.65 -10.58 -10.93
N TYR A 35 -11.29 -10.63 -9.66
CA TYR A 35 -9.94 -10.91 -9.20
C TYR A 35 -9.88 -12.22 -8.44
N SER A 36 -8.88 -13.03 -8.74
CA SER A 36 -8.55 -14.21 -7.94
C SER A 36 -7.95 -13.81 -6.59
N GLU A 37 -8.01 -14.70 -5.61
CA GLU A 37 -7.35 -14.51 -4.33
C GLU A 37 -5.84 -14.25 -4.48
N THR A 38 -5.19 -14.92 -5.43
CA THR A 38 -3.77 -14.71 -5.73
C THR A 38 -3.51 -13.30 -6.24
N GLU A 39 -4.36 -12.77 -7.12
CA GLU A 39 -4.23 -11.40 -7.61
C GLU A 39 -4.42 -10.38 -6.48
N LEU A 40 -5.45 -10.55 -5.64
CA LEU A 40 -5.70 -9.66 -4.50
C LEU A 40 -4.55 -9.71 -3.49
N ASN A 41 -3.95 -10.87 -3.26
CA ASN A 41 -2.75 -10.99 -2.44
C ASN A 41 -1.56 -10.22 -3.05
N ASN A 42 -1.36 -10.27 -4.35
CA ASN A 42 -0.33 -9.51 -5.04
C ASN A 42 -0.56 -7.99 -4.92
N VAL A 43 -1.81 -7.56 -5.01
CA VAL A 43 -2.20 -6.15 -4.78
C VAL A 43 -1.86 -5.73 -3.35
N ALA A 44 -2.21 -6.54 -2.36
CA ALA A 44 -1.92 -6.26 -0.95
C ALA A 44 -0.41 -6.20 -0.67
N GLU A 45 0.38 -7.08 -1.26
CA GLU A 45 1.86 -7.05 -1.14
C GLU A 45 2.46 -5.78 -1.77
N ALA A 46 1.92 -5.31 -2.90
CA ALA A 46 2.32 -4.03 -3.49
C ALA A 46 1.98 -2.85 -2.57
N ALA A 47 0.80 -2.84 -1.95
CA ALA A 47 0.39 -1.83 -0.98
C ALA A 47 1.27 -1.85 0.29
N LYS A 48 1.60 -3.02 0.83
CA LYS A 48 2.53 -3.17 1.97
C LYS A 48 3.92 -2.63 1.65
N SER A 49 4.44 -2.94 0.46
CA SER A 49 5.76 -2.47 0.02
C SER A 49 5.80 -0.95 -0.10
N PHE A 50 4.77 -0.36 -0.65
CA PHE A 50 4.62 1.09 -0.73
C PHE A 50 4.55 1.73 0.67
N PHE A 51 3.75 1.16 1.57
CA PHE A 51 3.63 1.64 2.95
C PHE A 51 4.96 1.59 3.68
N ALA A 52 5.66 0.48 3.61
CA ALA A 52 6.96 0.30 4.28
C ALA A 52 8.01 1.35 3.86
N ILE A 53 7.96 1.80 2.63
CA ILE A 53 8.92 2.79 2.08
C ILE A 53 8.51 4.23 2.41
N ASN A 54 7.20 4.54 2.43
CA ASN A 54 6.72 5.91 2.44
C ASN A 54 6.15 6.39 3.78
N TYR A 55 5.91 5.49 4.75
CA TYR A 55 5.27 5.81 6.03
C TYR A 55 6.20 5.51 7.20
N ASP A 56 7.19 6.38 7.38
CA ASP A 56 8.13 6.29 8.51
C ASP A 56 7.37 6.40 9.84
N ASP A 57 7.78 5.60 10.82
CA ASP A 57 7.20 5.56 12.17
C ASP A 57 5.68 5.29 12.22
N CYS A 58 5.12 4.68 11.18
CA CYS A 58 3.74 4.22 11.15
C CYS A 58 3.66 2.69 11.22
N THR A 59 2.56 2.17 11.75
CA THR A 59 2.27 0.73 11.83
C THR A 59 1.01 0.42 11.04
N LEU A 60 1.16 -0.35 9.97
CA LEU A 60 0.05 -0.79 9.13
C LEU A 60 -0.80 -1.80 9.89
N PHE A 61 -2.10 -1.57 9.95
CA PHE A 61 -3.04 -2.38 10.69
C PHE A 61 -3.91 -3.26 9.79
N THR A 62 -4.63 -2.65 8.84
CA THR A 62 -5.48 -3.40 7.90
C THR A 62 -5.33 -2.94 6.46
N ILE A 63 -5.51 -3.88 5.54
CA ILE A 63 -5.76 -3.65 4.12
C ILE A 63 -7.07 -4.32 3.77
N GLU A 64 -8.03 -3.56 3.25
CA GLU A 64 -9.35 -4.06 2.92
C GLU A 64 -9.67 -3.84 1.43
N TYR A 65 -10.21 -4.87 0.79
CA TYR A 65 -10.80 -4.81 -0.54
C TYR A 65 -12.29 -5.13 -0.46
N ASN A 66 -13.10 -4.25 -1.01
CA ASN A 66 -14.55 -4.44 -1.13
C ASN A 66 -14.94 -4.49 -2.61
N ASP A 67 -15.37 -5.66 -3.06
CA ASP A 67 -15.70 -5.90 -4.47
C ASP A 67 -16.89 -5.05 -4.94
N ALA A 68 -17.96 -4.99 -4.16
CA ALA A 68 -19.16 -4.22 -4.52
C ALA A 68 -18.85 -2.72 -4.68
N HIS A 69 -18.01 -2.17 -3.79
CA HIS A 69 -17.53 -0.79 -3.90
C HIS A 69 -16.69 -0.59 -5.16
N ASN A 70 -15.74 -1.47 -5.40
CA ASN A 70 -14.86 -1.39 -6.56
C ASN A 70 -15.60 -1.50 -7.89
N GLU A 71 -16.58 -2.37 -7.99
CA GLU A 71 -17.41 -2.48 -9.20
C GLU A 71 -18.23 -1.18 -9.46
N GLN A 72 -18.63 -0.48 -8.41
CA GLN A 72 -19.41 0.75 -8.52
C GLN A 72 -18.57 1.94 -9.02
N VAL A 73 -17.32 2.05 -8.60
CA VAL A 73 -16.47 3.24 -8.86
C VAL A 73 -15.36 2.99 -9.90
N ARG A 74 -15.23 1.77 -10.37
CA ARG A 74 -14.10 1.32 -11.19
C ARG A 74 -13.97 2.07 -12.52
N GLU A 75 -15.04 2.29 -13.23
CA GLU A 75 -14.99 2.94 -14.55
C GLU A 75 -14.55 4.41 -14.44
N ASP A 76 -15.04 5.11 -13.41
CA ASP A 76 -14.68 6.49 -13.16
C ASP A 76 -13.20 6.61 -12.79
N ASN A 77 -12.71 5.76 -11.89
CA ASN A 77 -11.32 5.73 -11.48
C ASN A 77 -10.39 5.36 -12.64
N LEU A 78 -10.74 4.35 -13.42
CA LEU A 78 -9.96 3.94 -14.59
C LEU A 78 -9.84 5.07 -15.62
N TRP A 79 -10.91 5.83 -15.81
CA TRP A 79 -10.91 6.99 -16.69
C TRP A 79 -9.99 8.10 -16.17
N GLU A 80 -10.09 8.42 -14.88
CA GLU A 80 -9.28 9.46 -14.24
C GLU A 80 -7.79 9.16 -14.35
N PHE A 81 -7.39 7.94 -14.03
CA PHE A 81 -5.99 7.52 -14.14
C PHE A 81 -5.49 7.44 -15.58
N ARG A 82 -6.31 7.08 -16.53
CA ARG A 82 -5.95 7.09 -17.96
C ARG A 82 -5.61 8.48 -18.48
N CYS A 83 -6.16 9.53 -17.86
CA CYS A 83 -5.78 10.91 -18.20
C CYS A 83 -4.39 11.30 -17.68
N SER A 84 -3.90 10.62 -16.66
CA SER A 84 -2.63 10.89 -15.98
C SER A 84 -1.48 10.00 -16.46
N PHE A 85 -1.78 8.82 -16.98
CA PHE A 85 -0.80 7.85 -17.52
C PHE A 85 -0.94 7.77 -19.04
N GLU A 86 0.13 7.32 -19.71
CA GLU A 86 0.05 7.03 -21.14
C GLU A 86 -1.04 5.99 -21.40
N PRO A 87 -2.00 6.23 -22.32
CA PRO A 87 -3.22 5.43 -22.45
C PRO A 87 -3.02 3.94 -22.74
N LYS A 88 -1.81 3.55 -23.13
CA LYS A 88 -1.46 2.17 -23.51
C LYS A 88 -0.90 1.32 -22.37
N SER A 89 -0.55 1.92 -21.23
CA SER A 89 0.13 1.23 -20.14
C SER A 89 -0.79 0.84 -18.99
N LEU A 90 -1.88 1.59 -18.77
CA LEU A 90 -2.84 1.32 -17.70
C LEU A 90 -3.89 0.30 -18.13
N THR A 91 -3.92 -0.86 -17.50
CA THR A 91 -4.86 -1.95 -17.84
C THR A 91 -6.00 -2.09 -16.83
N ASP A 92 -5.77 -1.78 -15.57
CA ASP A 92 -6.81 -1.87 -14.54
C ASP A 92 -6.51 -0.96 -13.34
N VAL A 93 -7.54 -0.68 -12.54
CA VAL A 93 -7.48 0.08 -11.29
C VAL A 93 -8.42 -0.53 -10.26
N LEU A 94 -8.00 -0.56 -9.00
CA LEU A 94 -8.86 -0.88 -7.88
C LEU A 94 -8.53 -0.03 -6.65
N GLU A 95 -9.49 0.12 -5.76
CA GLU A 95 -9.33 0.81 -4.48
C GLU A 95 -9.14 -0.17 -3.33
N LEU A 96 -8.17 0.12 -2.46
CA LEU A 96 -8.01 -0.50 -1.16
C LEU A 96 -8.27 0.53 -0.06
N SER A 97 -8.91 0.11 1.01
CA SER A 97 -8.95 0.87 2.26
C SER A 97 -7.78 0.43 3.14
N VAL A 98 -6.90 1.35 3.48
CA VAL A 98 -5.67 1.10 4.23
C VAL A 98 -5.74 1.84 5.56
N THR A 99 -5.67 1.10 6.66
CA THR A 99 -5.73 1.66 8.00
C THR A 99 -4.44 1.42 8.76
N TYR A 100 -3.92 2.45 9.39
CA TYR A 100 -2.64 2.41 10.10
C TYR A 100 -2.63 3.33 11.33
N TYR A 101 -1.64 3.10 12.20
CA TYR A 101 -1.33 3.97 13.34
C TYR A 101 -0.15 4.87 13.02
N ASP A 102 -0.28 6.16 13.36
CA ASP A 102 0.84 7.08 13.41
C ASP A 102 1.47 7.04 14.81
N ASN A 103 2.68 6.49 14.90
CA ASN A 103 3.39 6.33 16.18
C ASN A 103 4.08 7.62 16.66
N GLN A 104 4.10 8.67 15.84
CA GLN A 104 4.69 9.98 16.17
C GLN A 104 3.74 10.91 16.91
N ASP A 105 2.46 10.56 17.00
CA ASP A 105 1.48 11.43 17.66
C ASP A 105 1.80 11.55 19.15
N SER A 106 2.31 12.74 19.54
CA SER A 106 2.86 13.05 20.87
C SER A 106 1.82 13.06 21.98
N ASP A 107 0.53 13.02 21.66
CA ASP A 107 -0.58 13.09 22.61
C ASP A 107 -1.03 11.73 23.16
N ASN A 108 -0.22 10.67 23.00
CA ASN A 108 -0.53 9.30 23.46
C ASN A 108 -1.85 8.70 22.91
N THR A 109 -2.46 9.34 21.97
CA THR A 109 -3.55 8.76 21.18
C THR A 109 -2.96 8.22 19.90
N ASN A 110 -2.67 6.92 19.85
CA ASN A 110 -2.38 6.24 18.59
C ASN A 110 -3.53 6.54 17.63
N SER A 111 -3.40 7.61 16.84
CA SER A 111 -4.45 8.01 15.90
C SER A 111 -4.55 6.97 14.82
N LEU A 112 -5.69 6.30 14.77
CA LEU A 112 -6.02 5.38 13.69
C LEU A 112 -6.39 6.19 12.46
N ILE A 113 -5.62 6.04 11.39
CA ILE A 113 -5.79 6.77 10.13
C ILE A 113 -6.24 5.79 9.06
N THR A 114 -7.24 6.17 8.30
CA THR A 114 -7.67 5.41 7.11
C THR A 114 -7.45 6.23 5.86
N GLU A 115 -6.84 5.60 4.87
CA GLU A 115 -6.60 6.17 3.54
C GLU A 115 -7.13 5.23 2.46
N THR A 116 -7.49 5.81 1.33
CA THR A 116 -7.76 5.05 0.10
C THR A 116 -6.47 4.95 -0.71
N TYR A 117 -6.09 3.74 -1.08
CA TYR A 117 -5.04 3.47 -2.06
C TYR A 117 -5.66 3.09 -3.39
N TYR A 118 -5.34 3.84 -4.42
CA TYR A 118 -5.68 3.51 -5.80
C TYR A 118 -4.55 2.67 -6.39
N MET A 119 -4.80 1.37 -6.46
CA MET A 119 -3.87 0.41 -7.03
C MET A 119 -4.07 0.35 -8.54
N VAL A 120 -3.00 0.44 -9.29
CA VAL A 120 -3.02 0.38 -10.76
C VAL A 120 -2.15 -0.75 -11.25
N THR A 121 -2.59 -1.40 -12.34
CA THR A 121 -1.76 -2.38 -13.04
C THR A 121 -1.45 -1.91 -14.45
N LEU A 122 -0.21 -2.10 -14.85
CA LEU A 122 0.33 -1.73 -16.14
C LEU A 122 0.43 -2.96 -17.05
N ASP A 123 0.84 -2.77 -18.30
CA ASP A 123 0.99 -3.85 -19.31
C ASP A 123 1.89 -5.01 -18.87
N ASN A 124 2.79 -4.78 -17.89
CA ASN A 124 3.64 -5.83 -17.31
C ASN A 124 2.91 -6.74 -16.30
N GLY A 125 1.64 -6.46 -15.98
CA GLY A 125 0.83 -7.21 -15.01
C GLY A 125 1.18 -6.96 -13.53
N ASN A 126 2.10 -6.06 -13.22
CA ASN A 126 2.45 -5.70 -11.86
C ASN A 126 1.51 -4.62 -11.32
N TRP A 127 1.15 -4.75 -10.05
CA TRP A 127 0.38 -3.75 -9.33
C TRP A 127 1.30 -2.75 -8.62
N GLU A 128 0.90 -1.48 -8.63
CA GLU A 128 1.56 -0.42 -7.89
C GLU A 128 0.55 0.59 -7.35
N VAL A 129 0.94 1.39 -6.37
CA VAL A 129 0.11 2.49 -5.87
C VAL A 129 0.20 3.65 -6.86
N GLY A 130 -0.92 3.95 -7.53
CA GLY A 130 -1.00 5.06 -8.48
C GLY A 130 -1.29 6.40 -7.80
N ASP A 131 -2.13 6.37 -6.75
CA ASP A 131 -2.44 7.53 -5.90
C ASP A 131 -2.93 7.05 -4.54
N HIS A 132 -2.95 7.94 -3.56
CA HIS A 132 -3.48 7.67 -2.24
C HIS A 132 -3.93 8.97 -1.55
N GLY A 133 -4.86 8.85 -0.59
CA GLY A 133 -5.33 10.00 0.17
C GLY A 133 -6.23 9.64 1.32
N ARG A 134 -6.32 10.55 2.29
CA ARG A 134 -7.24 10.43 3.42
C ARG A 134 -8.68 10.61 2.96
N THR A 135 -9.53 9.72 3.42
CA THR A 135 -10.98 9.78 3.23
C THR A 135 -11.66 10.65 4.26
#